data_e2d075bc23561936a28aa5e9d55ed925
#
_entry.id   e2d075bc23561936a28aa5e9d55ed925
#
_cell.length_a   1.000
_cell.length_b   1.000
_cell.length_c   1.000
_cell.angle_alpha   90.00
_cell.angle_beta   90.00
_cell.angle_gamma   90.00
#
_symmetry.space_group_name_H-M   'P 1'
#
loop_
_entity.id
_entity.type
_entity.pdbx_description
1 polymer ?
#
loop_
_entity_poly.entity_id
_entity_poly.type
_entity_poly.pdbx_seq_one_letter_code
_entity_poly.pdbx_strand_id
1 'polypeptide(L)'
;MVDSGNTYSERVSRLVGWGHWFAFFNIIAAMLVGTRYITQSPWPETLLGQFYLASSWVGHFGFLVFALYLLVLFPLTFIIPSRKLFRLFSVCFATMGLTVLLIDTQAYQTLNLHLTPLVWELLFNEGSSEHAQGLQHLFIVLPLIFLLQLGLSEWVWRKQRKLSHKHVGRPITAVFFLCFIASHLTYVWSDAYFYNPVTSQKSNFPLSYPMTAKSFMEKHGLLDKDDYLKRLAESEGSGDLVRYPYDKLRFDRRGNNLNILIVSINGLRADSLNNNVMPFTSQYAENALNFTNHYSSSNNMYGMFGLLYGLPSSYAASIKSQASLPVLIDTLTDKKYNFGLFSGDNFDDDLYAETLFRGMPFTGMAFDSASTADSQTIEAWSDWASKSKSPWFSFIELTTIENFSLEEVNSGTAKEVFSQNYQASVKQADQELGTLFNKLDELQLAKNTVVIITSNHGTELNETNTNTWGASTNFSRYQLQVPMVIQWPGKLPATYNHRSSHLDVSVTLLQDLLGVSSNPSDYSSGRNIFDERRRKWILAGDSRELALITSNQTTVIDKFGNFKLYDEEYKRLKDQSPTLPILMQGLTELQRFYAREN
;
A
#
# COMPACT_ATOMS: atom_id res chain seq x y z
N MET A 1 44.26 -40.90 43.83
CA MET A 1 43.77 -39.53 43.58
C MET A 1 42.31 -39.64 43.17
N VAL A 2 41.41 -39.33 44.06
CA VAL A 2 40.00 -39.38 43.84
C VAL A 2 39.66 -38.21 42.91
N ASP A 3 39.21 -38.54 41.73
CA ASP A 3 38.69 -37.56 40.76
C ASP A 3 37.43 -36.91 41.38
N SER A 4 37.59 -35.72 41.95
CA SER A 4 36.50 -34.96 42.53
C SER A 4 35.56 -34.58 41.38
N GLY A 5 34.48 -35.35 41.24
CA GLY A 5 33.52 -35.23 40.19
C GLY A 5 33.03 -33.78 40.06
N ASN A 6 33.20 -33.23 38.88
CA ASN A 6 32.55 -31.97 38.46
C ASN A 6 31.09 -32.00 38.91
N THR A 7 30.76 -31.22 39.92
CA THR A 7 29.37 -31.11 40.40
C THR A 7 28.48 -30.62 39.29
N TYR A 8 27.19 -30.99 39.30
CA TYR A 8 26.19 -30.53 38.33
C TYR A 8 26.26 -29.00 38.17
N SER A 9 26.38 -28.28 39.30
CA SER A 9 26.49 -26.84 39.36
C SER A 9 27.69 -26.28 38.59
N GLU A 10 28.89 -26.87 38.75
CA GLU A 10 30.09 -26.44 38.01
C GLU A 10 29.96 -26.67 36.51
N ARG A 11 29.32 -27.77 36.11
CA ARG A 11 29.05 -28.08 34.70
C ARG A 11 28.14 -27.05 34.09
N VAL A 12 27.00 -26.75 34.72
CA VAL A 12 26.01 -25.77 34.24
C VAL A 12 26.67 -24.40 34.20
N SER A 13 27.34 -23.96 35.25
CA SER A 13 28.02 -22.64 35.29
C SER A 13 29.03 -22.50 34.13
N ARG A 14 29.78 -23.57 33.82
CA ARG A 14 30.72 -23.56 32.72
C ARG A 14 30.06 -23.55 31.35
N LEU A 15 28.94 -24.22 31.18
CA LEU A 15 28.14 -24.17 29.93
C LEU A 15 27.47 -22.81 29.73
N VAL A 16 26.92 -22.20 30.78
CA VAL A 16 26.37 -20.87 30.75
C VAL A 16 27.43 -19.83 30.37
N GLY A 17 28.61 -19.89 31.02
CA GLY A 17 29.72 -18.97 30.67
C GLY A 17 30.21 -19.13 29.24
N TRP A 18 30.26 -20.35 28.72
CA TRP A 18 30.54 -20.62 27.32
C TRP A 18 29.44 -20.08 26.42
N GLY A 19 28.16 -20.32 26.75
CA GLY A 19 26.99 -19.88 25.97
C GLY A 19 26.91 -18.37 25.80
N HIS A 20 27.21 -17.59 26.86
CA HIS A 20 27.27 -16.13 26.76
C HIS A 20 28.31 -15.66 25.73
N TRP A 21 29.52 -16.21 25.75
CA TRP A 21 30.54 -15.82 24.78
C TRP A 21 30.24 -16.34 23.37
N PHE A 22 29.67 -17.53 23.26
CA PHE A 22 29.25 -18.07 21.97
C PHE A 22 28.12 -17.21 21.37
N ALA A 23 27.13 -16.82 22.16
CA ALA A 23 26.08 -15.88 21.74
C ALA A 23 26.66 -14.52 21.33
N PHE A 24 27.59 -13.96 22.10
CA PHE A 24 28.24 -12.69 21.76
C PHE A 24 28.93 -12.72 20.37
N PHE A 25 29.68 -13.75 20.05
CA PHE A 25 30.30 -13.86 18.72
C PHE A 25 29.29 -14.11 17.61
N ASN A 26 28.17 -14.76 17.92
CA ASN A 26 27.08 -14.91 16.98
C ASN A 26 26.31 -13.60 16.77
N ILE A 27 26.20 -12.71 17.77
CA ILE A 27 25.71 -11.34 17.58
C ILE A 27 26.58 -10.61 16.55
N ILE A 28 27.91 -10.66 16.71
CA ILE A 28 28.84 -10.03 15.76
C ILE A 28 28.66 -10.63 14.35
N ALA A 29 28.53 -11.95 14.24
CA ALA A 29 28.32 -12.62 12.96
C ALA A 29 26.98 -12.18 12.32
N ALA A 30 25.90 -12.10 13.09
CA ALA A 30 24.61 -11.63 12.62
C ALA A 30 24.65 -10.15 12.20
N MET A 31 25.35 -9.29 12.95
CA MET A 31 25.58 -7.89 12.56
C MET A 31 26.36 -7.78 11.24
N LEU A 32 27.40 -8.61 11.05
CA LEU A 32 28.15 -8.61 9.78
C LEU A 32 27.28 -9.04 8.59
N VAL A 33 26.45 -10.05 8.75
CA VAL A 33 25.46 -10.42 7.72
C VAL A 33 24.45 -9.29 7.54
N GLY A 34 24.00 -8.67 8.63
CA GLY A 34 23.03 -7.58 8.64
C GLY A 34 23.53 -6.28 7.99
N THR A 35 24.84 -6.11 7.74
CA THR A 35 25.35 -4.95 6.96
C THR A 35 24.78 -4.91 5.55
N ARG A 36 24.38 -6.07 4.99
CA ARG A 36 23.78 -6.16 3.65
C ARG A 36 22.46 -5.39 3.58
N TYR A 37 21.66 -5.35 4.64
CA TYR A 37 20.45 -4.52 4.67
C TYR A 37 20.75 -3.02 4.63
N ILE A 38 21.80 -2.61 5.35
CA ILE A 38 22.24 -1.20 5.39
C ILE A 38 22.73 -0.74 4.01
N THR A 39 23.46 -1.60 3.30
CA THR A 39 24.00 -1.27 1.95
C THR A 39 22.92 -1.26 0.86
N GLN A 40 21.76 -1.84 1.12
CA GLN A 40 20.64 -1.91 0.17
C GLN A 40 19.57 -0.86 0.45
N SER A 41 19.54 -0.30 1.65
CA SER A 41 18.62 0.77 2.01
C SER A 41 19.25 2.13 1.73
N PRO A 42 18.45 3.16 1.36
CA PRO A 42 18.94 4.51 1.18
C PRO A 42 19.64 5.01 2.46
N TRP A 43 20.80 5.64 2.30
CA TRP A 43 21.53 6.19 3.45
C TRP A 43 20.79 7.40 4.02
N PRO A 44 20.51 7.45 5.34
CA PRO A 44 19.77 8.56 5.93
C PRO A 44 20.54 9.87 5.82
N GLU A 45 19.88 10.92 5.32
CA GLU A 45 20.47 12.24 5.14
C GLU A 45 20.71 13.00 6.45
N THR A 46 19.95 12.67 7.51
CA THR A 46 19.98 13.39 8.78
C THR A 46 20.81 12.66 9.83
N LEU A 47 21.48 13.43 10.72
CA LEU A 47 22.27 12.86 11.83
C LEU A 47 21.43 11.96 12.75
N LEU A 48 20.16 12.32 13.00
CA LEU A 48 19.26 11.51 13.82
C LEU A 48 18.88 10.19 13.10
N GLY A 49 18.65 10.23 11.78
CA GLY A 49 18.43 9.04 10.98
C GLY A 49 19.64 8.10 10.97
N GLN A 50 20.86 8.65 10.86
CA GLN A 50 22.11 7.87 10.95
C GLN A 50 22.32 7.28 12.35
N PHE A 51 22.03 8.06 13.40
CA PHE A 51 22.08 7.57 14.79
C PHE A 51 21.09 6.43 15.00
N TYR A 52 19.86 6.58 14.49
CA TYR A 52 18.84 5.53 14.56
C TYR A 52 19.30 4.27 13.82
N LEU A 53 19.83 4.39 12.61
CA LEU A 53 20.35 3.26 11.83
C LEU A 53 21.43 2.49 12.61
N ALA A 54 22.41 3.20 13.14
CA ALA A 54 23.50 2.59 13.89
C ALA A 54 23.01 1.95 15.20
N SER A 55 22.18 2.65 15.98
CA SER A 55 21.66 2.16 17.26
C SER A 55 20.70 0.98 17.06
N SER A 56 19.83 1.02 16.03
CA SER A 56 18.93 -0.09 15.71
C SER A 56 19.69 -1.30 15.19
N TRP A 57 20.69 -1.13 14.34
CA TRP A 57 21.52 -2.23 13.87
C TRP A 57 22.20 -2.98 15.04
N VAL A 58 22.85 -2.25 15.94
CA VAL A 58 23.52 -2.85 17.12
C VAL A 58 22.50 -3.45 18.09
N GLY A 59 21.47 -2.67 18.44
CA GLY A 59 20.47 -3.05 19.45
C GLY A 59 19.59 -4.20 18.97
N HIS A 60 19.14 -4.18 17.73
CA HIS A 60 18.24 -5.19 17.18
C HIS A 60 18.92 -6.56 17.03
N PHE A 61 20.08 -6.62 16.37
CA PHE A 61 20.82 -7.90 16.26
C PHE A 61 21.32 -8.41 17.61
N GLY A 62 21.72 -7.49 18.51
CA GLY A 62 22.04 -7.82 19.90
C GLY A 62 20.87 -8.48 20.62
N PHE A 63 19.69 -7.87 20.54
CA PHE A 63 18.46 -8.39 21.13
C PHE A 63 18.02 -9.71 20.49
N LEU A 64 17.96 -9.79 19.15
CA LEU A 64 17.48 -10.96 18.43
C LEU A 64 18.28 -12.23 18.77
N VAL A 65 19.59 -12.15 18.65
CA VAL A 65 20.46 -13.31 18.92
C VAL A 65 20.48 -13.66 20.41
N PHE A 66 20.49 -12.65 21.29
CA PHE A 66 20.47 -12.89 22.73
C PHE A 66 19.12 -13.47 23.20
N ALA A 67 18.01 -13.02 22.65
CA ALA A 67 16.69 -13.58 22.92
C ALA A 67 16.60 -15.05 22.50
N LEU A 68 17.10 -15.41 21.32
CA LEU A 68 17.18 -16.80 20.87
C LEU A 68 18.09 -17.65 21.78
N TYR A 69 19.22 -17.10 22.21
CA TYR A 69 20.06 -17.76 23.18
C TYR A 69 19.33 -18.01 24.51
N LEU A 70 18.67 -16.97 25.05
CA LEU A 70 17.98 -17.03 26.33
C LEU A 70 16.79 -17.99 26.31
N LEU A 71 16.02 -18.01 25.23
CA LEU A 71 14.82 -18.83 25.10
C LEU A 71 15.12 -20.29 24.76
N VAL A 72 16.16 -20.56 24.00
CA VAL A 72 16.45 -21.92 23.50
C VAL A 72 17.70 -22.52 24.19
N LEU A 73 18.85 -21.89 24.04
CA LEU A 73 20.10 -22.50 24.48
C LEU A 73 20.29 -22.46 26.01
N PHE A 74 19.87 -21.39 26.67
CA PHE A 74 20.01 -21.25 28.11
C PHE A 74 19.23 -22.33 28.88
N PRO A 75 17.94 -22.61 28.62
CA PRO A 75 17.23 -23.71 29.27
C PRO A 75 17.85 -25.09 28.99
N LEU A 76 18.34 -25.29 27.78
CA LEU A 76 18.98 -26.55 27.39
C LEU A 76 20.29 -26.84 28.15
N THR A 77 20.95 -25.84 28.75
CA THR A 77 22.12 -26.04 29.61
C THR A 77 21.78 -26.88 30.84
N PHE A 78 20.53 -26.84 31.31
CA PHE A 78 20.05 -27.59 32.47
C PHE A 78 19.56 -29.01 32.09
N ILE A 79 19.11 -29.18 30.84
CA ILE A 79 18.48 -30.43 30.37
C ILE A 79 19.49 -31.38 29.77
N ILE A 80 20.43 -30.89 28.93
CA ILE A 80 21.37 -31.74 28.19
C ILE A 80 22.56 -32.10 29.07
N PRO A 81 22.74 -33.40 29.46
CA PRO A 81 23.82 -33.82 30.36
C PRO A 81 25.19 -33.80 29.71
N SER A 82 25.30 -33.99 28.41
CA SER A 82 26.56 -34.07 27.68
C SER A 82 27.05 -32.72 27.20
N ARG A 83 28.23 -32.27 27.61
CA ARG A 83 28.88 -31.03 27.16
C ARG A 83 29.12 -31.01 25.64
N LYS A 84 29.51 -32.16 25.06
CA LYS A 84 29.76 -32.28 23.62
C LYS A 84 28.44 -32.16 22.82
N LEU A 85 27.40 -32.85 23.30
CA LEU A 85 26.08 -32.84 22.64
C LEU A 85 25.45 -31.45 22.70
N PHE A 86 25.49 -30.78 23.87
CA PHE A 86 24.99 -29.41 23.99
C PHE A 86 25.69 -28.42 23.03
N ARG A 87 27.03 -28.50 22.97
CA ARG A 87 27.81 -27.63 22.08
C ARG A 87 27.51 -27.91 20.60
N LEU A 88 27.40 -29.19 20.23
CA LEU A 88 27.04 -29.58 18.86
C LEU A 88 25.61 -29.04 18.50
N PHE A 89 24.65 -29.22 19.39
CA PHE A 89 23.30 -28.67 19.20
C PHE A 89 23.33 -27.14 19.03
N SER A 90 24.11 -26.45 19.88
CA SER A 90 24.24 -24.98 19.78
C SER A 90 24.88 -24.53 18.46
N VAL A 91 25.84 -25.29 17.94
CA VAL A 91 26.48 -25.05 16.63
C VAL A 91 25.47 -25.25 15.51
N CYS A 92 24.70 -26.33 15.51
CA CYS A 92 23.64 -26.57 14.52
C CYS A 92 22.58 -25.45 14.55
N PHE A 93 22.15 -25.07 15.75
CA PHE A 93 21.14 -23.99 15.93
C PHE A 93 21.68 -22.65 15.44
N ALA A 94 22.89 -22.26 15.77
CA ALA A 94 23.53 -21.03 15.31
C ALA A 94 23.76 -21.03 13.78
N THR A 95 24.16 -22.16 13.21
CA THR A 95 24.32 -22.34 11.77
C THR A 95 22.98 -22.13 11.06
N MET A 96 21.93 -22.76 11.56
CA MET A 96 20.57 -22.59 11.00
C MET A 96 20.13 -21.13 11.07
N GLY A 97 20.30 -20.46 12.21
CA GLY A 97 19.92 -19.03 12.37
C GLY A 97 20.66 -18.10 11.41
N LEU A 98 21.99 -18.27 11.27
CA LEU A 98 22.78 -17.46 10.34
C LEU A 98 22.46 -17.78 8.87
N THR A 99 22.13 -19.03 8.55
CA THR A 99 21.70 -19.41 7.20
C THR A 99 20.35 -18.79 6.85
N VAL A 100 19.38 -18.85 7.75
CA VAL A 100 18.08 -18.20 7.57
C VAL A 100 18.26 -16.69 7.39
N LEU A 101 19.13 -16.06 8.19
CA LEU A 101 19.44 -14.64 8.05
C LEU A 101 20.07 -14.31 6.69
N LEU A 102 20.95 -15.16 6.16
CA LEU A 102 21.53 -15.00 4.82
C LEU A 102 20.48 -15.14 3.72
N ILE A 103 19.57 -16.11 3.84
CA ILE A 103 18.44 -16.24 2.91
C ILE A 103 17.57 -15.00 2.97
N ASP A 104 17.30 -14.47 4.15
CA ASP A 104 16.53 -13.24 4.33
C ASP A 104 17.23 -12.03 3.65
N THR A 105 18.55 -11.90 3.79
CA THR A 105 19.26 -10.83 3.05
C THR A 105 19.15 -10.97 1.54
N GLN A 106 19.10 -12.20 1.03
CA GLN A 106 18.91 -12.44 -0.40
C GLN A 106 17.47 -12.12 -0.84
N ALA A 107 16.49 -12.50 -0.03
CA ALA A 107 15.08 -12.15 -0.26
C ALA A 107 14.89 -10.62 -0.28
N TYR A 108 15.46 -9.94 0.70
CA TYR A 108 15.40 -8.48 0.80
C TYR A 108 16.07 -7.81 -0.40
N GLN A 109 17.20 -8.32 -0.88
CA GLN A 109 17.88 -7.81 -2.06
C GLN A 109 17.05 -7.96 -3.35
N THR A 110 16.34 -9.07 -3.48
CA THR A 110 15.63 -9.42 -4.72
C THR A 110 14.20 -8.87 -4.75
N LEU A 111 13.52 -8.91 -3.60
CA LEU A 111 12.09 -8.61 -3.48
C LEU A 111 11.81 -7.35 -2.65
N ASN A 112 12.82 -6.80 -1.97
CA ASN A 112 12.69 -5.75 -0.96
C ASN A 112 11.73 -6.12 0.20
N LEU A 113 11.62 -7.44 0.48
CA LEU A 113 10.77 -8.02 1.52
C LEU A 113 11.58 -9.00 2.36
N HIS A 114 11.31 -9.01 3.67
CA HIS A 114 11.87 -10.01 4.58
C HIS A 114 11.18 -11.35 4.45
N LEU A 115 11.84 -12.43 4.92
CA LEU A 115 11.30 -13.78 4.91
C LEU A 115 9.99 -13.88 5.72
N THR A 116 8.91 -14.02 5.00
CA THR A 116 7.60 -14.46 5.49
C THR A 116 7.28 -15.83 4.90
N PRO A 117 6.27 -16.56 5.38
CA PRO A 117 5.85 -17.79 4.72
C PRO A 117 5.60 -17.63 3.22
N LEU A 118 5.06 -16.49 2.82
CA LEU A 118 4.85 -16.13 1.43
C LEU A 118 6.16 -15.95 0.65
N VAL A 119 7.10 -15.16 1.19
CA VAL A 119 8.40 -14.90 0.54
C VAL A 119 9.21 -16.19 0.47
N TRP A 120 9.11 -17.06 1.49
CA TRP A 120 9.72 -18.39 1.46
C TRP A 120 9.18 -19.23 0.30
N GLU A 121 7.86 -19.24 0.12
CA GLU A 121 7.21 -19.95 -0.99
C GLU A 121 7.59 -19.38 -2.36
N LEU A 122 7.72 -18.04 -2.48
CA LEU A 122 8.19 -17.36 -3.69
C LEU A 122 9.63 -17.72 -4.07
N LEU A 123 10.50 -17.92 -3.07
CA LEU A 123 11.91 -18.23 -3.31
C LEU A 123 12.14 -19.70 -3.74
N PHE A 124 11.29 -20.63 -3.29
CA PHE A 124 11.53 -22.07 -3.43
C PHE A 124 10.57 -22.79 -4.40
N ASN A 125 9.51 -22.12 -4.90
CA ASN A 125 8.63 -22.74 -5.89
C ASN A 125 9.22 -22.76 -7.31
N GLU A 126 9.09 -23.90 -7.99
CA GLU A 126 9.74 -24.25 -9.27
C GLU A 126 9.41 -23.32 -10.46
N GLY A 127 8.45 -22.39 -10.34
CA GLY A 127 8.08 -21.45 -11.40
C GLY A 127 9.02 -20.25 -11.59
N SER A 128 9.96 -20.02 -10.69
CA SER A 128 10.86 -18.86 -10.68
C SER A 128 12.33 -19.27 -10.92
N SER A 129 12.63 -19.77 -12.11
CA SER A 129 13.97 -20.25 -12.48
C SER A 129 15.08 -19.20 -12.36
N GLU A 130 14.78 -17.92 -12.47
CA GLU A 130 15.77 -16.84 -12.29
C GLU A 130 16.09 -16.58 -10.80
N HIS A 131 15.13 -16.73 -9.89
CA HIS A 131 15.31 -16.45 -8.46
C HIS A 131 15.98 -17.63 -7.72
N ALA A 132 15.76 -18.85 -8.18
CA ALA A 132 16.40 -20.04 -7.62
C ALA A 132 17.93 -20.10 -7.86
N GLN A 133 18.43 -19.43 -8.91
CA GLN A 133 19.87 -19.39 -9.19
C GLN A 133 20.67 -18.68 -8.07
N GLY A 134 20.09 -17.70 -7.40
CA GLY A 134 20.72 -17.02 -6.27
C GLY A 134 20.93 -17.89 -5.03
N LEU A 135 20.17 -18.98 -4.88
CA LEU A 135 20.25 -19.89 -3.72
C LEU A 135 21.23 -21.03 -3.89
N GLN A 136 21.76 -21.27 -5.10
CA GLN A 136 22.76 -22.34 -5.34
C GLN A 136 24.02 -22.16 -4.49
N HIS A 137 24.39 -20.92 -4.16
CA HIS A 137 25.53 -20.63 -3.29
C HIS A 137 25.35 -21.17 -1.86
N LEU A 138 24.12 -21.40 -1.41
CA LEU A 138 23.85 -21.93 -0.07
C LEU A 138 24.40 -23.34 0.13
N PHE A 139 24.49 -24.16 -0.92
CA PHE A 139 25.10 -25.49 -0.83
C PHE A 139 26.57 -25.46 -0.42
N ILE A 140 27.27 -24.36 -0.71
CA ILE A 140 28.68 -24.17 -0.30
C ILE A 140 28.73 -23.37 1.00
N VAL A 141 27.92 -22.36 1.16
CA VAL A 141 27.96 -21.42 2.29
C VAL A 141 27.49 -22.08 3.58
N LEU A 142 26.48 -22.96 3.56
CA LEU A 142 25.97 -23.63 4.75
C LEU A 142 27.02 -24.53 5.41
N PRO A 143 27.72 -25.44 4.69
CA PRO A 143 28.82 -26.20 5.26
C PRO A 143 29.96 -25.32 5.78
N LEU A 144 30.26 -24.21 5.11
CA LEU A 144 31.28 -23.26 5.53
C LEU A 144 30.91 -22.60 6.87
N ILE A 145 29.66 -22.09 7.01
CA ILE A 145 29.16 -21.52 8.26
C ILE A 145 29.23 -22.57 9.37
N PHE A 146 28.83 -23.81 9.11
CA PHE A 146 28.87 -24.89 10.08
C PHE A 146 30.30 -25.16 10.57
N LEU A 147 31.29 -25.22 9.68
CA LEU A 147 32.69 -25.40 10.04
C LEU A 147 33.24 -24.22 10.85
N LEU A 148 32.87 -22.97 10.47
CA LEU A 148 33.23 -21.77 11.22
C LEU A 148 32.62 -21.79 12.62
N GLN A 149 31.35 -22.19 12.75
CA GLN A 149 30.68 -22.33 14.06
C GLN A 149 31.30 -23.44 14.93
N LEU A 150 31.71 -24.56 14.35
CA LEU A 150 32.44 -25.59 15.06
C LEU A 150 33.78 -25.07 15.59
N GLY A 151 34.55 -24.38 14.74
CA GLY A 151 35.83 -23.76 15.12
C GLY A 151 35.63 -22.71 16.23
N LEU A 152 34.63 -21.85 16.08
CA LEU A 152 34.25 -20.85 17.08
C LEU A 152 33.87 -21.50 18.43
N SER A 153 33.00 -22.51 18.39
CA SER A 153 32.56 -23.26 19.56
C SER A 153 33.76 -23.85 20.34
N GLU A 154 34.72 -24.47 19.64
CA GLU A 154 35.91 -25.03 20.25
C GLU A 154 36.86 -23.95 20.78
N TRP A 155 37.05 -22.87 20.02
CA TRP A 155 37.91 -21.76 20.42
C TRP A 155 37.35 -21.06 21.67
N VAL A 156 36.06 -20.77 21.74
CA VAL A 156 35.38 -20.19 22.91
C VAL A 156 35.52 -21.13 24.11
N TRP A 157 35.33 -22.45 23.91
CA TRP A 157 35.48 -23.44 24.98
C TRP A 157 36.87 -23.44 25.61
N ARG A 158 37.91 -23.32 24.79
CA ARG A 158 39.30 -23.27 25.27
C ARG A 158 39.65 -21.93 25.92
N LYS A 159 39.09 -20.83 25.46
CA LYS A 159 39.45 -19.47 25.89
C LYS A 159 38.51 -18.87 26.94
N GLN A 160 37.38 -19.49 27.26
CA GLN A 160 36.33 -18.88 28.10
C GLN A 160 36.85 -18.39 29.47
N ARG A 161 37.81 -19.10 30.13
CA ARG A 161 38.39 -18.65 31.39
C ARG A 161 39.12 -17.30 31.23
N LYS A 162 39.93 -17.16 30.17
CA LYS A 162 40.65 -15.90 29.88
C LYS A 162 39.67 -14.76 29.51
N LEU A 163 38.62 -15.08 28.80
CA LEU A 163 37.58 -14.11 28.41
C LEU A 163 36.78 -13.62 29.63
N SER A 164 36.42 -14.52 30.53
CA SER A 164 35.69 -14.19 31.77
C SER A 164 36.47 -13.30 32.73
N HIS A 165 37.79 -13.48 32.79
CA HIS A 165 38.65 -12.63 33.64
C HIS A 165 38.77 -11.17 33.17
N LYS A 166 38.44 -10.86 31.92
CA LYS A 166 38.55 -9.50 31.39
C LYS A 166 37.42 -8.57 31.81
N HIS A 167 36.38 -9.06 32.48
CA HIS A 167 35.20 -8.30 32.94
C HIS A 167 34.52 -7.41 31.89
N VAL A 168 34.80 -7.62 30.60
CA VAL A 168 34.26 -6.81 29.48
C VAL A 168 32.84 -7.20 29.10
N GLY A 169 32.30 -8.32 29.57
CA GLY A 169 30.94 -8.75 29.25
C GLY A 169 29.87 -7.76 29.69
N ARG A 170 29.98 -7.21 30.92
CA ARG A 170 29.03 -6.25 31.46
C ARG A 170 28.93 -4.95 30.65
N PRO A 171 30.03 -4.22 30.33
CA PRO A 171 29.94 -3.01 29.52
C PRO A 171 29.44 -3.30 28.10
N ILE A 172 29.82 -4.42 27.48
CA ILE A 172 29.32 -4.79 26.16
C ILE A 172 27.80 -5.04 26.18
N THR A 173 27.29 -5.79 27.17
CA THR A 173 25.84 -5.99 27.32
C THR A 173 25.12 -4.67 27.55
N ALA A 174 25.71 -3.75 28.34
CA ALA A 174 25.15 -2.42 28.54
C ALA A 174 25.06 -1.62 27.22
N VAL A 175 26.07 -1.70 26.36
CA VAL A 175 26.03 -1.03 25.03
C VAL A 175 24.88 -1.57 24.18
N PHE A 176 24.74 -2.90 24.06
CA PHE A 176 23.62 -3.48 23.29
C PHE A 176 22.26 -3.07 23.84
N PHE A 177 22.10 -3.08 25.16
CA PHE A 177 20.86 -2.69 25.83
C PHE A 177 20.55 -1.20 25.66
N LEU A 178 21.56 -0.33 25.79
CA LEU A 178 21.40 1.11 25.56
C LEU A 178 21.07 1.42 24.09
N CYS A 179 21.73 0.75 23.14
CA CYS A 179 21.40 0.89 21.71
C CYS A 179 19.99 0.41 21.41
N PHE A 180 19.54 -0.68 22.01
CA PHE A 180 18.19 -1.19 21.86
C PHE A 180 17.15 -0.18 22.39
N ILE A 181 17.34 0.32 23.63
CA ILE A 181 16.44 1.33 24.20
C ILE A 181 16.48 2.63 23.38
N ALA A 182 17.66 3.11 23.01
CA ALA A 182 17.81 4.35 22.26
C ALA A 182 17.09 4.26 20.89
N SER A 183 17.21 3.15 20.19
CA SER A 183 16.50 2.96 18.90
C SER A 183 14.98 2.97 19.09
N HIS A 184 14.44 2.28 20.10
CA HIS A 184 13.01 2.27 20.37
C HIS A 184 12.48 3.65 20.80
N LEU A 185 13.17 4.37 21.68
CA LEU A 185 12.76 5.72 22.10
C LEU A 185 12.84 6.72 20.95
N THR A 186 13.89 6.66 20.13
CA THR A 186 14.00 7.50 18.92
C THR A 186 12.85 7.21 17.96
N TYR A 187 12.49 5.94 17.79
CA TYR A 187 11.37 5.57 16.93
C TYR A 187 10.01 6.03 17.48
N VAL A 188 9.75 5.88 18.78
CA VAL A 188 8.52 6.36 19.43
C VAL A 188 8.30 7.86 19.17
N TRP A 189 9.36 8.66 19.35
CA TRP A 189 9.30 10.08 19.06
C TRP A 189 9.08 10.35 17.56
N SER A 190 9.85 9.70 16.71
CA SER A 190 9.79 9.90 15.26
C SER A 190 8.46 9.47 14.64
N ASP A 191 7.85 8.40 15.16
CA ASP A 191 6.53 7.93 14.74
C ASP A 191 5.43 8.94 15.13
N ALA A 192 5.52 9.50 16.34
CA ALA A 192 4.58 10.51 16.83
C ALA A 192 4.67 11.85 16.07
N TYR A 193 5.85 12.20 15.56
CA TYR A 193 6.12 13.46 14.87
C TYR A 193 6.32 13.30 13.35
N PHE A 194 6.00 12.12 12.78
CA PHE A 194 6.18 11.81 11.35
C PHE A 194 7.56 12.11 10.79
N TYR A 195 8.60 11.91 11.62
CA TYR A 195 9.96 12.18 11.21
C TYR A 195 10.48 11.08 10.29
N ASN A 196 10.28 11.28 9.00
CA ASN A 196 10.50 10.29 7.94
C ASN A 196 11.93 9.72 7.88
N PRO A 197 13.03 10.51 8.11
CA PRO A 197 14.38 9.94 8.10
C PRO A 197 14.63 8.79 9.10
N VAL A 198 13.73 8.58 10.05
CA VAL A 198 13.76 7.48 11.01
C VAL A 198 12.66 6.45 10.71
N THR A 199 11.43 6.91 10.45
CA THR A 199 10.29 5.98 10.29
C THR A 199 10.36 5.15 9.01
N SER A 200 10.98 5.67 7.94
CA SER A 200 11.26 4.93 6.70
C SER A 200 12.16 3.70 6.91
N GLN A 201 12.99 3.71 7.95
CA GLN A 201 13.90 2.62 8.27
C GLN A 201 13.27 1.47 9.07
N LYS A 202 11.96 1.53 9.37
CA LYS A 202 11.24 0.55 10.20
C LYS A 202 11.42 -0.89 9.72
N SER A 203 11.43 -1.09 8.41
CA SER A 203 11.50 -2.40 7.76
C SER A 203 12.90 -2.80 7.28
N ASN A 204 13.95 -2.07 7.66
CA ASN A 204 15.31 -2.38 7.20
C ASN A 204 15.88 -3.69 7.76
N PHE A 205 15.37 -4.19 8.90
CA PHE A 205 15.87 -5.40 9.54
C PHE A 205 14.75 -6.43 9.73
N PRO A 206 15.06 -7.74 9.61
CA PRO A 206 14.07 -8.81 9.79
C PRO A 206 13.53 -8.82 11.21
N LEU A 207 12.21 -9.09 11.36
CA LEU A 207 11.52 -9.11 12.65
C LEU A 207 11.65 -7.80 13.46
N SER A 208 11.87 -6.68 12.79
CA SER A 208 11.95 -5.38 13.43
C SER A 208 10.55 -4.80 13.67
N TYR A 209 10.15 -4.74 14.94
CA TYR A 209 8.89 -4.15 15.41
C TYR A 209 9.20 -3.04 16.43
N PRO A 210 9.62 -1.85 15.97
CA PRO A 210 9.91 -0.76 16.90
C PRO A 210 8.65 -0.35 17.65
N MET A 211 8.82 0.04 18.92
CA MET A 211 7.73 0.51 19.77
C MET A 211 7.08 1.77 19.21
N THR A 212 5.75 1.85 19.35
CA THR A 212 4.96 3.06 19.12
C THR A 212 4.22 3.42 20.42
N ALA A 213 4.07 4.69 20.71
CA ALA A 213 3.42 5.14 21.94
C ALA A 213 2.48 6.35 21.71
N LYS A 214 1.91 6.48 20.51
CA LYS A 214 1.06 7.59 20.08
C LYS A 214 -0.08 7.86 21.07
N SER A 215 -0.91 6.85 21.32
CA SER A 215 -2.06 6.99 22.24
C SER A 215 -1.63 7.37 23.68
N PHE A 216 -0.47 6.91 24.12
CA PHE A 216 0.10 7.31 25.42
C PHE A 216 0.51 8.79 25.39
N MET A 217 1.16 9.25 24.33
CA MET A 217 1.61 10.64 24.18
C MET A 217 0.43 11.61 24.07
N GLU A 218 -0.61 11.27 23.31
CA GLU A 218 -1.86 12.04 23.23
C GLU A 218 -2.53 12.17 24.61
N LYS A 219 -2.70 11.05 25.31
CA LYS A 219 -3.36 11.02 26.62
C LYS A 219 -2.64 11.84 27.70
N HIS A 220 -1.31 12.01 27.58
CA HIS A 220 -0.49 12.75 28.52
C HIS A 220 -0.16 14.17 28.03
N GLY A 221 -0.79 14.64 26.95
CA GLY A 221 -0.57 15.99 26.43
C GLY A 221 0.83 16.23 25.83
N LEU A 222 1.54 15.14 25.48
CA LEU A 222 2.85 15.20 24.83
C LEU A 222 2.74 15.31 23.30
N LEU A 223 1.54 15.13 22.75
CA LEU A 223 1.23 15.23 21.34
C LEU A 223 -0.10 15.96 21.18
N ASP A 224 -0.11 17.06 20.42
CA ASP A 224 -1.32 17.77 20.02
C ASP A 224 -1.95 17.05 18.82
N LYS A 225 -3.26 16.78 18.92
CA LYS A 225 -3.99 16.04 17.88
C LYS A 225 -4.07 16.80 16.58
N ASP A 226 -4.29 18.11 16.61
CA ASP A 226 -4.43 18.95 15.43
C ASP A 226 -3.07 19.14 14.73
N ASP A 227 -2.00 19.36 15.51
CA ASP A 227 -0.62 19.40 14.99
C ASP A 227 -0.20 18.03 14.40
N TYR A 228 -0.66 16.93 15.00
CA TYR A 228 -0.44 15.59 14.49
C TYR A 228 -1.10 15.38 13.11
N LEU A 229 -2.38 15.73 12.96
CA LEU A 229 -3.11 15.58 11.67
C LEU A 229 -2.49 16.44 10.56
N LYS A 230 -2.08 17.67 10.91
CA LYS A 230 -1.37 18.55 9.97
C LYS A 230 -0.04 17.96 9.49
N ARG A 231 0.76 17.41 10.41
CA ARG A 231 2.03 16.75 10.07
C ARG A 231 1.83 15.43 9.35
N LEU A 232 0.73 14.72 9.57
CA LEU A 232 0.36 13.54 8.80
C LEU A 232 0.20 13.89 7.32
N ALA A 233 -0.55 14.95 7.04
CA ALA A 233 -0.71 15.44 5.67
C ALA A 233 0.61 15.90 5.03
N GLU A 234 1.50 16.55 5.81
CA GLU A 234 2.83 16.97 5.34
C GLU A 234 3.80 15.80 5.10
N SER A 235 3.69 14.71 5.86
CA SER A 235 4.62 13.57 5.79
C SER A 235 4.38 12.63 4.61
N GLU A 236 3.20 12.65 4.02
CA GLU A 236 2.89 11.88 2.80
C GLU A 236 3.67 12.37 1.56
N GLY A 237 4.38 13.50 1.67
CA GLY A 237 5.13 14.13 0.57
C GLY A 237 6.51 13.56 0.23
N SER A 238 7.04 12.56 0.95
CA SER A 238 8.36 11.99 0.65
C SER A 238 8.24 10.58 0.09
N GLY A 239 8.32 10.43 -1.22
CA GLY A 239 8.26 9.16 -1.92
C GLY A 239 9.52 8.86 -2.75
N ASP A 240 9.72 7.61 -3.10
CA ASP A 240 10.78 7.18 -4.02
C ASP A 240 10.61 7.82 -5.40
N LEU A 241 11.70 8.00 -6.13
CA LEU A 241 11.67 8.60 -7.45
C LEU A 241 10.84 7.73 -8.43
N VAL A 242 9.83 8.33 -9.05
CA VAL A 242 8.98 7.69 -10.05
C VAL A 242 9.30 8.23 -11.44
N ARG A 243 9.54 7.35 -12.38
CA ARG A 243 9.74 7.69 -13.79
C ARG A 243 8.41 7.53 -14.53
N TYR A 244 7.67 8.62 -14.62
CA TYR A 244 6.31 8.64 -15.20
C TYR A 244 6.08 9.91 -16.03
N PRO A 245 5.73 9.76 -17.31
CA PRO A 245 5.83 8.54 -18.12
C PRO A 245 7.27 8.11 -18.39
N TYR A 246 7.49 6.85 -18.84
CA TYR A 246 8.84 6.40 -19.21
C TYR A 246 9.46 7.21 -20.35
N ASP A 247 8.65 7.48 -21.38
CA ASP A 247 9.03 8.25 -22.55
C ASP A 247 7.91 9.23 -22.94
N LYS A 248 8.27 10.24 -23.73
CA LYS A 248 7.29 11.18 -24.29
C LYS A 248 6.26 10.41 -25.14
N LEU A 249 4.99 10.80 -24.98
CA LEU A 249 3.90 10.19 -25.74
C LEU A 249 4.07 10.43 -27.25
N ARG A 250 3.76 9.41 -28.02
CA ARG A 250 3.67 9.46 -29.49
C ARG A 250 2.21 9.49 -29.88
N PHE A 251 1.93 10.22 -30.96
CA PHE A 251 0.59 10.37 -31.50
C PHE A 251 0.60 9.93 -32.97
N ASP A 252 -0.35 9.08 -33.37
CA ASP A 252 -0.51 8.63 -34.76
C ASP A 252 -1.59 9.41 -35.52
N ARG A 253 -2.46 10.10 -34.77
CA ARG A 253 -3.57 10.91 -35.28
C ARG A 253 -3.78 12.17 -34.42
N ARG A 254 -4.49 13.15 -34.96
CA ARG A 254 -4.78 14.39 -34.23
C ARG A 254 -5.68 14.20 -33.00
N GLY A 255 -6.39 13.09 -32.94
CA GLY A 255 -7.48 12.88 -31.97
C GLY A 255 -8.77 13.56 -32.40
N ASN A 256 -9.83 13.36 -31.61
CA ASN A 256 -11.12 13.99 -31.80
C ASN A 256 -11.25 15.17 -30.82
N ASN A 257 -11.75 16.31 -31.27
CA ASN A 257 -11.94 17.50 -30.43
C ASN A 257 -13.27 17.42 -29.66
N LEU A 258 -13.60 16.28 -29.06
CA LEU A 258 -14.78 16.16 -28.21
C LEU A 258 -14.49 16.75 -26.83
N ASN A 259 -15.51 17.31 -26.21
CA ASN A 259 -15.45 17.66 -24.79
C ASN A 259 -15.40 16.40 -23.92
N ILE A 260 -14.90 16.52 -22.72
CA ILE A 260 -14.85 15.44 -21.72
C ILE A 260 -15.53 15.95 -20.45
N LEU A 261 -16.52 15.22 -19.97
CA LEU A 261 -17.15 15.43 -18.67
C LEU A 261 -16.99 14.16 -17.84
N ILE A 262 -16.29 14.25 -16.72
CA ILE A 262 -16.20 13.16 -15.73
C ILE A 262 -17.03 13.59 -14.52
N VAL A 263 -17.98 12.76 -14.11
CA VAL A 263 -18.80 12.93 -12.92
C VAL A 263 -18.49 11.81 -11.95
N SER A 264 -17.91 12.17 -10.81
CA SER A 264 -17.65 11.27 -9.69
C SER A 264 -18.70 11.49 -8.61
N ILE A 265 -19.41 10.44 -8.22
CA ILE A 265 -20.34 10.46 -7.10
C ILE A 265 -19.67 9.72 -5.95
N ASN A 266 -19.21 10.44 -4.93
CA ASN A 266 -18.43 9.86 -3.84
C ASN A 266 -19.23 8.82 -3.07
N GLY A 267 -18.67 7.63 -2.89
CA GLY A 267 -19.27 6.53 -2.12
C GLY A 267 -20.37 5.73 -2.85
N LEU A 268 -20.60 5.95 -4.16
CA LEU A 268 -21.66 5.25 -4.89
C LEU A 268 -21.25 3.81 -5.27
N ARG A 269 -22.03 2.85 -4.85
CA ARG A 269 -21.86 1.42 -5.14
C ARG A 269 -22.43 1.04 -6.51
N ALA A 270 -21.78 0.07 -7.18
CA ALA A 270 -22.26 -0.44 -8.47
C ALA A 270 -23.66 -1.07 -8.39
N ASP A 271 -23.99 -1.77 -7.29
CA ASP A 271 -25.29 -2.42 -7.11
C ASP A 271 -26.46 -1.43 -6.84
N SER A 272 -26.14 -0.16 -6.57
CA SER A 272 -27.15 0.92 -6.48
C SER A 272 -27.68 1.35 -7.84
N LEU A 273 -26.95 1.08 -8.94
CA LEU A 273 -27.39 1.42 -10.30
C LEU A 273 -28.46 0.44 -10.78
N ASN A 274 -29.69 0.70 -10.39
CA ASN A 274 -30.87 -0.07 -10.79
C ASN A 274 -32.12 0.84 -10.81
N ASN A 275 -33.15 0.44 -11.56
CA ASN A 275 -34.37 1.24 -11.77
C ASN A 275 -35.16 1.57 -10.49
N ASN A 276 -34.96 0.82 -9.40
CA ASN A 276 -35.68 1.08 -8.15
C ASN A 276 -35.03 2.17 -7.29
N VAL A 277 -33.72 2.35 -7.42
CA VAL A 277 -32.93 3.27 -6.59
C VAL A 277 -32.45 4.47 -7.39
N MET A 278 -31.97 4.24 -8.64
CA MET A 278 -31.42 5.27 -9.54
C MET A 278 -32.10 5.22 -10.92
N PRO A 279 -33.39 5.56 -11.04
CA PRO A 279 -34.12 5.45 -12.30
C PRO A 279 -33.57 6.37 -13.41
N PHE A 280 -33.15 7.59 -13.12
CA PHE A 280 -32.61 8.52 -14.14
C PHE A 280 -31.29 8.02 -14.70
N THR A 281 -30.35 7.62 -13.83
CA THR A 281 -29.05 7.11 -14.25
C THR A 281 -29.17 5.74 -14.90
N SER A 282 -30.10 4.89 -14.47
CA SER A 282 -30.35 3.58 -15.12
C SER A 282 -30.87 3.75 -16.54
N GLN A 283 -31.81 4.67 -16.77
CA GLN A 283 -32.32 5.00 -18.11
C GLN A 283 -31.21 5.58 -19.00
N TYR A 284 -30.35 6.44 -18.42
CA TYR A 284 -29.19 6.98 -19.13
C TYR A 284 -28.20 5.86 -19.55
N ALA A 285 -27.95 4.91 -18.66
CA ALA A 285 -27.05 3.77 -18.90
C ALA A 285 -27.56 2.83 -20.00
N GLU A 286 -28.87 2.69 -20.19
CA GLU A 286 -29.47 1.90 -21.31
C GLU A 286 -29.10 2.49 -22.68
N ASN A 287 -28.85 3.80 -22.75
CA ASN A 287 -28.48 4.51 -23.97
C ASN A 287 -26.97 4.83 -24.06
N ALA A 288 -26.16 4.24 -23.22
CA ALA A 288 -24.73 4.47 -23.10
C ALA A 288 -23.92 3.16 -23.12
N LEU A 289 -22.62 3.25 -22.92
CA LEU A 289 -21.73 2.10 -22.73
C LEU A 289 -21.68 1.80 -21.23
N ASN A 290 -22.29 0.71 -20.81
CA ASN A 290 -22.42 0.33 -19.40
C ASN A 290 -21.46 -0.82 -19.05
N PHE A 291 -20.51 -0.58 -18.13
CA PHE A 291 -19.55 -1.57 -17.66
C PHE A 291 -19.98 -2.11 -16.29
N THR A 292 -20.64 -3.25 -16.28
CA THR A 292 -21.28 -3.84 -15.09
C THR A 292 -20.32 -4.47 -14.10
N ASN A 293 -19.04 -4.63 -14.46
CA ASN A 293 -18.01 -5.27 -13.63
C ASN A 293 -16.75 -4.38 -13.52
N HIS A 294 -16.97 -3.14 -13.10
CA HIS A 294 -15.93 -2.13 -12.99
C HIS A 294 -15.48 -1.93 -11.54
N TYR A 295 -14.18 -1.76 -11.35
CA TYR A 295 -13.55 -1.61 -10.05
C TYR A 295 -12.81 -0.29 -9.92
N SER A 296 -13.01 0.38 -8.79
CA SER A 296 -12.11 1.44 -8.36
C SER A 296 -10.70 0.90 -8.08
N SER A 297 -9.69 1.74 -8.22
CA SER A 297 -8.30 1.43 -7.88
C SER A 297 -7.99 1.59 -6.38
N SER A 298 -8.94 2.09 -5.59
CA SER A 298 -8.83 2.22 -4.14
C SER A 298 -10.20 2.13 -3.47
N ASN A 299 -10.22 1.84 -2.18
CA ASN A 299 -11.42 1.82 -1.34
C ASN A 299 -11.70 3.18 -0.66
N ASN A 300 -11.10 4.26 -1.18
CA ASN A 300 -11.23 5.63 -0.71
C ASN A 300 -11.09 6.62 -1.89
N MET A 301 -11.01 7.92 -1.62
CA MET A 301 -10.89 8.98 -2.63
C MET A 301 -9.72 8.80 -3.60
N TYR A 302 -8.65 8.10 -3.22
CA TYR A 302 -7.54 7.76 -4.12
C TYR A 302 -7.96 6.87 -5.31
N GLY A 303 -9.21 6.42 -5.39
CA GLY A 303 -9.79 5.87 -6.62
C GLY A 303 -9.67 6.84 -7.80
N MET A 304 -9.85 8.15 -7.56
CA MET A 304 -9.68 9.17 -8.60
C MET A 304 -8.23 9.35 -9.04
N PHE A 305 -7.27 9.10 -8.16
CA PHE A 305 -5.86 9.04 -8.57
C PHE A 305 -5.66 7.97 -9.65
N GLY A 306 -6.15 6.76 -9.43
CA GLY A 306 -6.06 5.70 -10.44
C GLY A 306 -6.79 6.04 -11.73
N LEU A 307 -7.94 6.69 -11.67
CA LEU A 307 -8.74 7.07 -12.84
C LEU A 307 -7.99 8.06 -13.75
N LEU A 308 -7.35 9.07 -13.18
CA LEU A 308 -6.68 10.12 -13.96
C LEU A 308 -5.22 9.79 -14.31
N TYR A 309 -4.46 9.18 -13.40
CA TYR A 309 -3.08 8.78 -13.68
C TYR A 309 -2.97 7.44 -14.43
N GLY A 310 -3.95 6.55 -14.29
CA GLY A 310 -3.82 5.17 -14.75
C GLY A 310 -2.79 4.36 -13.95
N LEU A 311 -2.45 4.81 -12.73
CA LEU A 311 -1.48 4.19 -11.83
C LEU A 311 -2.13 3.75 -10.52
N PRO A 312 -1.62 2.69 -9.86
CA PRO A 312 -2.01 2.36 -8.50
C PRO A 312 -1.75 3.53 -7.54
N SER A 313 -2.61 3.68 -6.53
CA SER A 313 -2.53 4.79 -5.57
C SER A 313 -1.29 4.73 -4.67
N SER A 314 -0.57 3.61 -4.65
CA SER A 314 0.75 3.49 -4.00
C SER A 314 1.79 4.46 -4.54
N TYR A 315 1.63 4.96 -5.76
CA TYR A 315 2.51 5.97 -6.36
C TYR A 315 2.17 7.42 -5.95
N ALA A 316 1.04 7.66 -5.28
CA ALA A 316 0.53 9.01 -5.05
C ALA A 316 1.50 9.91 -4.28
N ALA A 317 2.14 9.40 -3.22
CA ALA A 317 3.10 10.16 -2.43
C ALA A 317 4.33 10.58 -3.26
N SER A 318 4.87 9.66 -4.07
CA SER A 318 6.02 9.94 -4.96
C SER A 318 5.66 10.93 -6.06
N ILE A 319 4.50 10.79 -6.67
CA ILE A 319 3.97 11.72 -7.68
C ILE A 319 3.77 13.13 -7.08
N LYS A 320 3.18 13.21 -5.88
CA LYS A 320 2.98 14.48 -5.16
C LYS A 320 4.32 15.18 -4.91
N SER A 321 5.33 14.44 -4.41
CA SER A 321 6.66 14.97 -4.13
C SER A 321 7.39 15.49 -5.39
N GLN A 322 7.19 14.80 -6.53
CA GLN A 322 7.80 15.18 -7.81
C GLN A 322 6.99 16.23 -8.57
N ALA A 323 5.81 16.61 -8.06
CA ALA A 323 4.92 17.57 -8.72
C ALA A 323 4.51 17.19 -10.16
N SER A 324 4.46 15.90 -10.47
CA SER A 324 4.14 15.41 -11.81
C SER A 324 2.62 15.38 -12.00
N LEU A 325 2.12 15.94 -13.11
CA LEU A 325 0.70 15.88 -13.48
C LEU A 325 0.32 14.51 -14.07
N PRO A 326 -0.98 14.13 -14.04
CA PRO A 326 -1.47 13.01 -14.85
C PRO A 326 -1.16 13.23 -16.33
N VAL A 327 -0.62 12.23 -17.00
CA VAL A 327 -0.32 12.32 -18.45
C VAL A 327 -1.56 12.69 -19.28
N LEU A 328 -2.75 12.27 -18.82
CA LEU A 328 -4.03 12.69 -19.44
C LEU A 328 -4.20 14.21 -19.33
N ILE A 329 -4.05 14.78 -18.15
CA ILE A 329 -4.24 16.21 -17.88
C ILE A 329 -3.19 17.05 -18.61
N ASP A 330 -1.93 16.61 -18.59
CA ASP A 330 -0.83 17.24 -19.32
C ASP A 330 -1.10 17.26 -20.84
N THR A 331 -1.55 16.11 -21.40
CA THR A 331 -1.94 16.02 -22.81
C THR A 331 -3.12 16.92 -23.18
N LEU A 332 -4.12 17.04 -22.32
CA LEU A 332 -5.26 17.94 -22.53
C LEU A 332 -4.83 19.40 -22.48
N THR A 333 -3.91 19.76 -21.59
CA THR A 333 -3.30 21.10 -21.52
C THR A 333 -2.54 21.44 -22.80
N ASP A 334 -1.71 20.53 -23.30
CA ASP A 334 -0.97 20.68 -24.56
C ASP A 334 -1.92 20.84 -25.76
N LYS A 335 -3.05 20.14 -25.75
CA LYS A 335 -4.10 20.24 -26.77
C LYS A 335 -5.03 21.44 -26.56
N LYS A 336 -4.75 22.31 -25.57
CA LYS A 336 -5.49 23.57 -25.29
C LYS A 336 -6.96 23.35 -24.94
N TYR A 337 -7.27 22.32 -24.16
CA TYR A 337 -8.59 22.16 -23.56
C TYR A 337 -8.81 23.24 -22.49
N ASN A 338 -10.04 23.74 -22.43
CA ASN A 338 -10.48 24.59 -21.32
C ASN A 338 -10.89 23.73 -20.14
N PHE A 339 -10.44 24.07 -18.93
CA PHE A 339 -10.71 23.27 -17.74
C PHE A 339 -11.82 23.90 -16.89
N GLY A 340 -12.79 23.07 -16.46
CA GLY A 340 -13.83 23.42 -15.50
C GLY A 340 -13.90 22.37 -14.39
N LEU A 341 -13.55 22.76 -13.16
CA LEU A 341 -13.46 21.87 -12.01
C LEU A 341 -14.46 22.32 -10.96
N PHE A 342 -15.39 21.43 -10.60
CA PHE A 342 -16.53 21.70 -9.71
C PHE A 342 -16.67 20.57 -8.69
N SER A 343 -16.90 20.91 -7.43
CA SER A 343 -17.12 19.93 -6.35
C SER A 343 -18.10 20.46 -5.34
N GLY A 344 -18.92 19.58 -4.76
CA GLY A 344 -19.85 19.88 -3.69
C GLY A 344 -19.19 20.23 -2.35
N ASP A 345 -17.88 20.02 -2.21
CA ASP A 345 -17.07 20.40 -1.04
C ASP A 345 -15.91 21.35 -1.38
N ASN A 346 -15.86 21.88 -2.62
CA ASN A 346 -14.76 22.69 -3.13
C ASN A 346 -13.40 21.96 -3.21
N PHE A 347 -13.40 20.64 -3.35
CA PHE A 347 -12.19 19.84 -3.37
C PHE A 347 -11.35 20.04 -2.08
N ASP A 348 -11.97 19.79 -0.93
CA ASP A 348 -11.35 19.98 0.39
C ASP A 348 -10.13 19.07 0.63
N ASP A 349 -10.02 17.96 -0.13
CA ASP A 349 -8.86 17.08 -0.04
C ASP A 349 -7.68 17.55 -0.92
N ASP A 350 -6.50 17.57 -0.30
CA ASP A 350 -5.23 17.95 -0.94
C ASP A 350 -4.89 17.13 -2.19
N LEU A 351 -5.47 15.94 -2.36
CA LEU A 351 -5.27 15.08 -3.54
C LEU A 351 -5.60 15.84 -4.83
N TYR A 352 -6.70 16.61 -4.84
CA TYR A 352 -7.12 17.34 -6.02
C TYR A 352 -6.18 18.50 -6.34
N ALA A 353 -5.92 19.37 -5.36
CA ALA A 353 -5.16 20.60 -5.56
C ALA A 353 -3.63 20.35 -5.69
N GLU A 354 -3.11 19.37 -4.99
CA GLU A 354 -1.66 19.14 -4.96
C GLU A 354 -1.19 18.05 -5.92
N THR A 355 -2.12 17.25 -6.48
CA THR A 355 -1.78 16.09 -7.31
C THR A 355 -2.57 16.08 -8.63
N LEU A 356 -3.88 15.84 -8.60
CA LEU A 356 -4.68 15.57 -9.80
C LEU A 356 -4.77 16.77 -10.75
N PHE A 357 -5.01 17.96 -10.20
CA PHE A 357 -5.23 19.21 -10.93
C PHE A 357 -4.28 20.32 -10.48
N ARG A 358 -3.07 19.94 -10.11
CA ARG A 358 -2.08 20.87 -9.61
C ARG A 358 -1.86 22.07 -10.54
N GLY A 359 -1.96 23.27 -9.97
CA GLY A 359 -1.77 24.52 -10.72
C GLY A 359 -2.95 24.92 -11.59
N MET A 360 -4.06 24.19 -11.57
CA MET A 360 -5.28 24.56 -12.26
C MET A 360 -6.19 25.39 -11.35
N PRO A 361 -6.97 26.33 -11.91
CA PRO A 361 -7.93 27.10 -11.13
C PRO A 361 -9.13 26.24 -10.75
N PHE A 362 -9.45 26.19 -9.46
CA PHE A 362 -10.69 25.62 -8.96
C PHE A 362 -11.78 26.69 -8.90
N THR A 363 -13.02 26.29 -9.20
CA THR A 363 -14.19 27.15 -9.03
C THR A 363 -14.65 27.07 -7.57
N GLY A 364 -14.11 27.95 -6.72
CA GLY A 364 -14.57 28.05 -5.33
C GLY A 364 -16.01 28.57 -5.28
N MET A 365 -16.87 27.90 -4.52
CA MET A 365 -18.27 28.21 -4.36
C MET A 365 -18.64 28.36 -2.89
N ALA A 366 -19.56 29.25 -2.59
CA ALA A 366 -20.20 29.32 -1.28
C ALA A 366 -21.53 28.57 -1.36
N PHE A 367 -21.68 27.51 -0.61
CA PHE A 367 -22.87 26.68 -0.57
C PHE A 367 -23.84 27.17 0.51
N ASP A 368 -25.13 27.11 0.23
CA ASP A 368 -26.18 27.46 1.20
C ASP A 368 -26.28 26.39 2.30
N SER A 369 -26.11 25.13 1.93
CA SER A 369 -26.09 23.99 2.84
C SER A 369 -25.42 22.79 2.17
N ALA A 370 -24.98 21.79 2.95
CA ALA A 370 -24.46 20.54 2.42
C ALA A 370 -25.49 19.78 1.55
N SER A 371 -26.78 19.88 1.86
CA SER A 371 -27.85 19.22 1.10
C SER A 371 -28.15 19.86 -0.26
N THR A 372 -27.71 21.11 -0.51
CA THR A 372 -27.89 21.84 -1.77
C THR A 372 -26.57 22.00 -2.52
N ALA A 373 -25.46 21.57 -1.96
CA ALA A 373 -24.14 21.78 -2.54
C ALA A 373 -24.00 21.13 -3.93
N ASP A 374 -24.48 19.91 -4.12
CA ASP A 374 -24.38 19.21 -5.40
C ASP A 374 -25.28 19.84 -6.47
N SER A 375 -26.50 20.28 -6.14
CA SER A 375 -27.35 21.01 -7.11
C SER A 375 -26.74 22.34 -7.51
N GLN A 376 -26.19 23.11 -6.58
CA GLN A 376 -25.48 24.37 -6.86
C GLN A 376 -24.20 24.11 -7.68
N THR A 377 -23.53 23.00 -7.47
CA THR A 377 -22.38 22.57 -8.27
C THR A 377 -22.76 22.31 -9.73
N ILE A 378 -23.88 21.61 -9.96
CA ILE A 378 -24.40 21.36 -11.32
C ILE A 378 -24.84 22.64 -12.02
N GLU A 379 -25.47 23.56 -11.30
CA GLU A 379 -25.85 24.88 -11.87
C GLU A 379 -24.61 25.68 -12.26
N ALA A 380 -23.61 25.78 -11.40
CA ALA A 380 -22.35 26.47 -11.68
C ALA A 380 -21.60 25.84 -12.88
N TRP A 381 -21.59 24.50 -12.96
CA TRP A 381 -21.06 23.81 -14.13
C TRP A 381 -21.85 24.15 -15.40
N SER A 382 -23.17 24.14 -15.36
CA SER A 382 -24.01 24.43 -16.51
C SER A 382 -23.76 25.84 -17.04
N ASP A 383 -23.65 26.82 -16.13
CA ASP A 383 -23.31 28.21 -16.47
C ASP A 383 -21.93 28.34 -17.11
N TRP A 384 -20.95 27.65 -16.61
CA TRP A 384 -19.60 27.60 -17.17
C TRP A 384 -19.60 26.92 -18.55
N ALA A 385 -20.25 25.75 -18.67
CA ALA A 385 -20.29 24.96 -19.90
C ALA A 385 -20.96 25.72 -21.04
N SER A 386 -22.02 26.51 -20.74
CA SER A 386 -22.72 27.33 -21.71
C SER A 386 -21.84 28.42 -22.35
N LYS A 387 -20.81 28.88 -21.64
CA LYS A 387 -19.91 29.97 -22.06
C LYS A 387 -18.56 29.46 -22.57
N SER A 388 -18.23 28.18 -22.29
CA SER A 388 -16.92 27.60 -22.59
C SER A 388 -16.79 27.24 -24.07
N LYS A 389 -15.62 27.53 -24.64
CA LYS A 389 -15.29 27.13 -26.02
C LYS A 389 -14.78 25.69 -26.03
N SER A 390 -15.30 24.87 -26.94
CA SER A 390 -14.80 23.52 -27.18
C SER A 390 -13.39 23.54 -27.83
N PRO A 391 -12.54 22.55 -27.56
CA PRO A 391 -12.79 21.45 -26.62
C PRO A 391 -12.55 21.89 -25.17
N TRP A 392 -13.28 21.28 -24.25
CA TRP A 392 -13.09 21.46 -22.82
C TRP A 392 -13.08 20.12 -22.08
N PHE A 393 -12.43 20.11 -20.94
CA PHE A 393 -12.46 19.05 -19.94
C PHE A 393 -13.13 19.57 -18.68
N SER A 394 -14.10 18.83 -18.17
CA SER A 394 -14.70 19.15 -16.90
C SER A 394 -14.74 17.94 -15.97
N PHE A 395 -14.49 18.19 -14.69
CA PHE A 395 -14.62 17.23 -13.62
C PHE A 395 -15.62 17.77 -12.60
N ILE A 396 -16.64 16.97 -12.31
CA ILE A 396 -17.66 17.27 -11.30
C ILE A 396 -17.56 16.20 -10.23
N GLU A 397 -17.46 16.63 -8.97
CA GLU A 397 -17.54 15.76 -7.81
C GLU A 397 -18.82 16.04 -7.04
N LEU A 398 -19.63 15.00 -6.83
CA LEU A 398 -20.86 15.04 -6.06
C LEU A 398 -20.64 14.33 -4.71
N THR A 399 -20.99 14.99 -3.62
CA THR A 399 -20.65 14.58 -2.25
C THR A 399 -21.87 14.19 -1.41
N THR A 400 -23.06 14.26 -1.95
CA THR A 400 -24.34 13.99 -1.25
C THR A 400 -24.32 12.65 -0.50
N ILE A 401 -23.72 11.58 -1.07
CA ILE A 401 -23.69 10.26 -0.44
C ILE A 401 -22.74 10.21 0.76
N GLU A 402 -21.61 10.88 0.71
CA GLU A 402 -20.66 10.93 1.82
C GLU A 402 -21.17 11.76 3.01
N ASN A 403 -21.97 12.77 2.71
CA ASN A 403 -22.50 13.72 3.69
C ASN A 403 -23.79 13.23 4.39
N PHE A 404 -24.21 11.96 4.21
CA PHE A 404 -25.39 11.49 4.91
C PHE A 404 -25.18 11.45 6.42
N SER A 405 -26.08 12.12 7.15
CA SER A 405 -26.01 12.27 8.60
C SER A 405 -26.42 10.99 9.32
N LEU A 406 -25.68 10.65 10.39
CA LEU A 406 -26.01 9.59 11.34
C LEU A 406 -26.94 10.07 12.48
N GLU A 407 -27.27 11.38 12.51
CA GLU A 407 -27.88 12.00 13.69
C GLU A 407 -29.38 11.70 13.89
N GLU A 408 -30.09 11.14 12.92
CA GLU A 408 -31.53 10.84 13.04
C GLU A 408 -31.82 9.36 13.28
N VAL A 409 -31.25 8.76 14.34
CA VAL A 409 -31.56 7.37 14.72
C VAL A 409 -32.56 7.34 15.85
N ASN A 410 -33.84 7.43 15.55
CA ASN A 410 -34.92 7.33 16.56
C ASN A 410 -35.54 5.93 16.70
N SER A 411 -35.29 4.98 15.79
CA SER A 411 -35.78 3.59 15.94
C SER A 411 -35.15 2.67 14.88
N GLY A 412 -34.67 1.52 15.28
CA GLY A 412 -34.10 0.48 14.40
C GLY A 412 -32.69 0.02 14.80
N THR A 413 -32.19 -1.03 14.17
CA THR A 413 -30.77 -1.42 14.29
C THR A 413 -29.89 -0.43 13.52
N ALA A 414 -28.64 -0.21 13.96
CA ALA A 414 -27.70 0.68 13.27
C ALA A 414 -27.57 0.34 11.77
N LYS A 415 -27.63 -0.94 11.41
CA LYS A 415 -27.59 -1.42 10.03
C LYS A 415 -28.79 -0.94 9.20
N GLU A 416 -29.99 -1.03 9.76
CA GLU A 416 -31.21 -0.61 9.03
C GLU A 416 -31.20 0.89 8.78
N VAL A 417 -30.83 1.68 9.78
CA VAL A 417 -30.76 3.14 9.67
C VAL A 417 -29.68 3.57 8.67
N PHE A 418 -28.49 3.00 8.75
CA PHE A 418 -27.41 3.26 7.80
C PHE A 418 -27.83 2.94 6.36
N SER A 419 -28.48 1.78 6.17
CA SER A 419 -28.94 1.36 4.84
C SER A 419 -30.03 2.29 4.29
N GLN A 420 -30.97 2.75 5.13
CA GLN A 420 -32.02 3.67 4.72
C GLN A 420 -31.46 5.04 4.36
N ASN A 421 -30.55 5.59 5.19
CA ASN A 421 -29.92 6.88 4.92
C ASN A 421 -29.07 6.83 3.66
N TYR A 422 -28.29 5.76 3.47
CA TYR A 422 -27.53 5.55 2.25
C TYR A 422 -28.43 5.53 1.01
N GLN A 423 -29.52 4.75 1.04
CA GLN A 423 -30.45 4.69 -0.09
C GLN A 423 -31.15 6.03 -0.36
N ALA A 424 -31.47 6.81 0.67
CA ALA A 424 -32.04 8.15 0.52
C ALA A 424 -31.04 9.08 -0.17
N SER A 425 -29.78 9.08 0.25
CA SER A 425 -28.72 9.88 -0.37
C SER A 425 -28.44 9.47 -1.81
N VAL A 426 -28.47 8.17 -2.12
CA VAL A 426 -28.33 7.68 -3.51
C VAL A 426 -29.48 8.15 -4.39
N LYS A 427 -30.72 8.13 -3.88
CA LYS A 427 -31.88 8.68 -4.63
C LYS A 427 -31.77 10.18 -4.87
N GLN A 428 -31.27 10.92 -3.90
CA GLN A 428 -30.99 12.34 -4.07
C GLN A 428 -29.91 12.56 -5.14
N ALA A 429 -28.80 11.85 -5.10
CA ALA A 429 -27.75 11.91 -6.11
C ALA A 429 -28.26 11.57 -7.52
N ASP A 430 -29.20 10.61 -7.64
CA ASP A 430 -29.82 10.29 -8.93
C ASP A 430 -30.69 11.42 -9.47
N GLN A 431 -31.39 12.17 -8.61
CA GLN A 431 -32.14 13.37 -9.01
C GLN A 431 -31.20 14.47 -9.53
N GLU A 432 -30.06 14.67 -8.85
CA GLU A 432 -29.04 15.63 -9.29
C GLU A 432 -28.46 15.23 -10.65
N LEU A 433 -28.17 13.94 -10.85
CA LEU A 433 -27.73 13.41 -12.16
C LEU A 433 -28.80 13.60 -13.23
N GLY A 434 -30.08 13.39 -12.90
CA GLY A 434 -31.19 13.68 -13.81
C GLY A 434 -31.23 15.15 -14.25
N THR A 435 -30.95 16.06 -13.33
CA THR A 435 -30.81 17.49 -13.63
C THR A 435 -29.63 17.75 -14.55
N LEU A 436 -28.48 17.12 -14.29
CA LEU A 436 -27.29 17.23 -15.14
C LEU A 436 -27.55 16.72 -16.58
N PHE A 437 -28.26 15.60 -16.74
CA PHE A 437 -28.59 15.05 -18.05
C PHE A 437 -29.52 16.02 -18.84
N ASN A 438 -30.50 16.60 -18.17
CA ASN A 438 -31.36 17.60 -18.77
C ASN A 438 -30.57 18.85 -19.24
N LYS A 439 -29.58 19.30 -18.41
CA LYS A 439 -28.72 20.43 -18.80
C LYS A 439 -27.82 20.10 -19.99
N LEU A 440 -27.29 18.88 -20.08
CA LEU A 440 -26.52 18.42 -21.25
C LEU A 440 -27.35 18.47 -22.54
N ASP A 441 -28.63 18.09 -22.47
CA ASP A 441 -29.55 18.11 -23.61
C ASP A 441 -29.99 19.53 -23.95
N GLU A 442 -30.36 20.34 -22.96
CA GLU A 442 -30.74 21.77 -23.15
C GLU A 442 -29.63 22.57 -23.83
N LEU A 443 -28.39 22.35 -23.42
CA LEU A 443 -27.20 23.00 -23.99
C LEU A 443 -26.71 22.34 -25.28
N GLN A 444 -27.36 21.27 -25.74
CA GLN A 444 -27.00 20.49 -26.93
C GLN A 444 -25.56 19.93 -26.90
N LEU A 445 -25.03 19.68 -25.71
CA LEU A 445 -23.67 19.24 -25.50
C LEU A 445 -23.50 17.73 -25.68
N ALA A 446 -24.56 16.92 -25.50
CA ALA A 446 -24.51 15.46 -25.53
C ALA A 446 -23.87 14.88 -26.80
N LYS A 447 -24.06 15.54 -27.97
CA LYS A 447 -23.51 15.10 -29.26
C LYS A 447 -22.02 15.34 -29.44
N ASN A 448 -21.41 16.18 -28.60
CA ASN A 448 -20.00 16.58 -28.72
C ASN A 448 -19.21 16.37 -27.41
N THR A 449 -19.76 15.62 -26.47
CA THR A 449 -19.16 15.41 -25.16
C THR A 449 -19.08 13.91 -24.84
N VAL A 450 -17.92 13.43 -24.46
CA VAL A 450 -17.76 12.13 -23.79
C VAL A 450 -18.12 12.35 -22.32
N VAL A 451 -19.19 11.71 -21.84
CA VAL A 451 -19.65 11.80 -20.46
C VAL A 451 -19.32 10.48 -19.75
N ILE A 452 -18.58 10.55 -18.65
CA ILE A 452 -18.20 9.42 -17.81
C ILE A 452 -18.82 9.60 -16.43
N ILE A 453 -19.65 8.65 -16.00
CA ILE A 453 -20.28 8.61 -14.69
C ILE A 453 -19.69 7.46 -13.91
N THR A 454 -19.11 7.75 -12.76
CA THR A 454 -18.46 6.77 -11.90
C THR A 454 -18.47 7.21 -10.43
N SER A 455 -17.71 6.54 -9.58
CA SER A 455 -17.50 6.89 -8.17
C SER A 455 -16.03 6.67 -7.80
N ASN A 456 -15.52 7.44 -6.84
CA ASN A 456 -14.17 7.22 -6.29
C ASN A 456 -14.03 5.86 -5.60
N HIS A 457 -15.03 5.43 -4.85
CA HIS A 457 -15.17 4.14 -4.16
C HIS A 457 -16.64 3.83 -3.89
N GLY A 458 -16.94 2.63 -3.39
CA GLY A 458 -18.25 2.28 -2.86
C GLY A 458 -18.32 2.42 -1.34
N THR A 459 -19.42 1.96 -0.75
CA THR A 459 -19.72 2.09 0.69
C THR A 459 -20.10 0.73 1.27
N GLU A 460 -19.41 0.30 2.32
CA GLU A 460 -19.73 -0.90 3.09
C GLU A 460 -20.82 -0.60 4.12
N LEU A 461 -21.83 -1.45 4.20
CA LEU A 461 -22.91 -1.39 5.19
C LEU A 461 -22.92 -2.64 6.08
N ASN A 462 -21.73 -3.13 6.41
CA ASN A 462 -21.46 -4.35 7.17
C ASN A 462 -22.00 -5.64 6.50
N GLU A 463 -21.99 -5.70 5.18
CA GLU A 463 -22.40 -6.92 4.46
C GLU A 463 -21.42 -8.07 4.68
N THR A 464 -20.14 -7.77 4.86
CA THR A 464 -19.09 -8.76 5.16
C THR A 464 -19.18 -9.33 6.57
N ASN A 465 -20.04 -8.78 7.44
CA ASN A 465 -20.18 -9.14 8.87
C ASN A 465 -18.86 -9.01 9.68
N THR A 466 -18.01 -8.09 9.28
CA THR A 466 -16.73 -7.79 9.95
C THR A 466 -16.80 -6.54 10.83
N ASN A 467 -18.01 -6.03 11.05
CA ASN A 467 -18.29 -4.77 11.75
C ASN A 467 -17.61 -3.56 11.08
N THR A 468 -17.68 -3.53 9.75
CA THR A 468 -17.10 -2.46 8.90
C THR A 468 -18.21 -1.65 8.25
N TRP A 469 -18.03 -0.33 8.25
CA TRP A 469 -18.99 0.65 7.76
C TRP A 469 -18.28 1.75 6.99
N GLY A 470 -18.90 2.24 5.91
CA GLY A 470 -18.34 3.33 5.10
C GLY A 470 -17.24 2.89 4.14
N ALA A 471 -16.25 3.75 3.99
CA ALA A 471 -15.09 3.57 3.11
C ALA A 471 -13.81 3.22 3.90
N SER A 472 -12.72 2.93 3.19
CA SER A 472 -11.36 2.74 3.75
C SER A 472 -11.24 1.63 4.81
N THR A 473 -12.17 0.70 4.88
CA THR A 473 -12.21 -0.33 5.93
C THR A 473 -11.81 -1.72 5.44
N ASN A 474 -12.08 -2.04 4.18
CA ASN A 474 -11.72 -3.32 3.56
C ASN A 474 -11.68 -3.22 2.02
N PHE A 475 -11.36 -4.32 1.34
CA PHE A 475 -11.32 -4.42 -0.12
C PHE A 475 -12.43 -5.34 -0.66
N SER A 476 -13.59 -5.32 -0.02
CA SER A 476 -14.76 -6.04 -0.50
C SER A 476 -15.30 -5.40 -1.79
N ARG A 477 -16.13 -6.16 -2.50
CA ARG A 477 -16.83 -5.63 -3.69
C ARG A 477 -17.69 -4.40 -3.37
N TYR A 478 -18.17 -4.27 -2.13
CA TYR A 478 -19.03 -3.16 -1.71
C TYR A 478 -18.29 -1.83 -1.65
N GLN A 479 -16.98 -1.85 -1.42
CA GLN A 479 -16.13 -0.66 -1.44
C GLN A 479 -15.37 -0.47 -2.77
N LEU A 480 -15.23 -1.53 -3.59
CA LEU A 480 -14.41 -1.45 -4.81
C LEU A 480 -15.22 -1.48 -6.11
N GLN A 481 -16.37 -2.17 -6.17
CA GLN A 481 -17.20 -2.14 -7.37
C GLN A 481 -18.04 -0.87 -7.40
N VAL A 482 -17.80 -0.07 -8.43
CA VAL A 482 -18.45 1.21 -8.67
C VAL A 482 -19.12 1.24 -10.04
N PRO A 483 -20.13 2.07 -10.27
CA PRO A 483 -20.70 2.23 -11.59
C PRO A 483 -19.66 2.78 -12.58
N MET A 484 -19.79 2.40 -13.84
CA MET A 484 -19.01 2.98 -14.94
C MET A 484 -19.90 3.02 -16.17
N VAL A 485 -20.44 4.23 -16.43
CA VAL A 485 -21.32 4.51 -17.57
C VAL A 485 -20.65 5.57 -18.43
N ILE A 486 -20.48 5.26 -19.71
CA ILE A 486 -19.80 6.16 -20.65
C ILE A 486 -20.72 6.45 -21.82
N GLN A 487 -21.17 7.68 -21.96
CA GLN A 487 -21.75 8.15 -23.21
C GLN A 487 -20.62 8.64 -24.11
N TRP A 488 -20.49 8.05 -25.28
CA TRP A 488 -19.42 8.40 -26.21
C TRP A 488 -20.00 8.69 -27.61
N PRO A 489 -19.92 9.94 -28.08
CA PRO A 489 -20.46 10.30 -29.39
C PRO A 489 -19.88 9.39 -30.50
N GLY A 490 -20.77 8.80 -31.30
CA GLY A 490 -20.41 7.91 -32.40
C GLY A 490 -20.19 6.43 -32.00
N LYS A 491 -20.27 6.09 -30.72
CA LYS A 491 -20.33 4.67 -30.28
C LYS A 491 -21.79 4.29 -30.00
N LEU A 492 -22.17 3.06 -30.37
CA LEU A 492 -23.51 2.53 -30.09
C LEU A 492 -23.62 2.08 -28.63
N PRO A 493 -24.81 2.21 -28.00
CA PRO A 493 -25.05 1.68 -26.67
C PRO A 493 -24.69 0.18 -26.57
N ALA A 494 -24.01 -0.20 -25.50
CA ALA A 494 -23.59 -1.59 -25.26
C ALA A 494 -23.37 -1.85 -23.76
N THR A 495 -23.59 -3.11 -23.34
CA THR A 495 -23.28 -3.55 -21.98
C THR A 495 -22.04 -4.45 -22.01
N TYR A 496 -21.05 -4.12 -21.22
CA TYR A 496 -19.79 -4.84 -21.06
C TYR A 496 -19.73 -5.52 -19.69
N ASN A 497 -19.51 -6.84 -19.67
CA ASN A 497 -19.47 -7.65 -18.46
C ASN A 497 -18.03 -8.07 -18.08
N HIS A 498 -17.04 -7.74 -18.90
CA HIS A 498 -15.66 -8.04 -18.59
C HIS A 498 -15.13 -7.14 -17.47
N ARG A 499 -14.13 -7.62 -16.76
CA ARG A 499 -13.51 -6.85 -15.67
C ARG A 499 -12.75 -5.64 -16.18
N SER A 500 -13.11 -4.46 -15.73
CA SER A 500 -12.45 -3.19 -15.99
C SER A 500 -12.08 -2.49 -14.68
N SER A 501 -11.22 -1.51 -14.76
CA SER A 501 -10.72 -0.77 -13.59
C SER A 501 -10.57 0.72 -13.93
N HIS A 502 -10.57 1.56 -12.91
CA HIS A 502 -10.25 2.99 -13.02
C HIS A 502 -8.96 3.24 -13.80
N LEU A 503 -7.96 2.36 -13.63
CA LEU A 503 -6.68 2.47 -14.35
C LEU A 503 -6.84 2.46 -15.88
N ASP A 504 -7.97 1.97 -16.39
CA ASP A 504 -8.23 1.83 -17.82
C ASP A 504 -8.77 3.11 -18.48
N VAL A 505 -9.34 4.00 -17.68
CA VAL A 505 -10.04 5.20 -18.18
C VAL A 505 -9.08 6.18 -18.86
N SER A 506 -7.99 6.51 -18.20
CA SER A 506 -6.96 7.40 -18.76
C SER A 506 -6.36 6.84 -20.05
N VAL A 507 -6.06 5.54 -20.10
CA VAL A 507 -5.56 4.86 -21.31
C VAL A 507 -6.57 4.98 -22.46
N THR A 508 -7.83 4.74 -22.19
CA THR A 508 -8.89 4.79 -23.19
C THR A 508 -9.06 6.20 -23.78
N LEU A 509 -9.09 7.22 -22.92
CA LEU A 509 -9.17 8.61 -23.36
C LEU A 509 -7.92 9.02 -24.17
N LEU A 510 -6.73 8.64 -23.72
CA LEU A 510 -5.49 8.94 -24.43
C LEU A 510 -5.44 8.28 -25.81
N GLN A 511 -5.80 6.98 -25.92
CA GLN A 511 -5.75 6.24 -27.18
C GLN A 511 -6.91 6.62 -28.11
N ASP A 512 -8.16 6.47 -27.66
CA ASP A 512 -9.33 6.51 -28.54
C ASP A 512 -9.77 7.96 -28.83
N LEU A 513 -9.60 8.87 -27.87
CA LEU A 513 -10.00 10.25 -28.04
C LEU A 513 -8.85 11.15 -28.49
N LEU A 514 -7.69 11.06 -27.83
CA LEU A 514 -6.59 12.00 -28.01
C LEU A 514 -5.54 11.51 -29.02
N GLY A 515 -5.63 10.25 -29.51
CA GLY A 515 -4.82 9.70 -30.59
C GLY A 515 -3.39 9.28 -30.19
N VAL A 516 -3.20 8.92 -28.90
CA VAL A 516 -1.92 8.40 -28.42
C VAL A 516 -1.67 7.00 -28.96
N SER A 517 -0.48 6.78 -29.53
CA SER A 517 -0.02 5.48 -30.09
C SER A 517 1.09 4.82 -29.27
N SER A 518 1.58 5.47 -28.22
CA SER A 518 2.53 4.86 -27.28
C SER A 518 1.94 3.62 -26.60
N ASN A 519 2.81 2.67 -26.23
CA ASN A 519 2.37 1.50 -25.48
C ASN A 519 1.81 1.94 -24.11
N PRO A 520 0.59 1.53 -23.72
CA PRO A 520 0.03 1.84 -22.41
C PRO A 520 0.97 1.55 -21.24
N SER A 521 1.78 0.49 -21.31
CA SER A 521 2.74 0.15 -20.25
C SER A 521 3.83 1.19 -20.02
N ASP A 522 4.01 2.16 -20.91
CA ASP A 522 4.98 3.24 -20.75
C ASP A 522 4.44 4.38 -19.86
N TYR A 523 3.12 4.44 -19.65
CA TYR A 523 2.46 5.53 -18.93
C TYR A 523 1.29 5.11 -18.04
N SER A 524 0.95 3.82 -17.97
CA SER A 524 -0.19 3.34 -17.17
C SER A 524 -0.05 1.88 -16.79
N SER A 525 -0.67 1.50 -15.70
CA SER A 525 -0.93 0.12 -15.28
C SER A 525 -2.27 -0.42 -15.82
N GLY A 526 -3.05 0.43 -16.47
CA GLY A 526 -4.31 0.08 -17.12
C GLY A 526 -4.15 -0.40 -18.56
N ARG A 527 -5.28 -0.67 -19.17
CA ARG A 527 -5.41 -1.01 -20.60
C ARG A 527 -6.64 -0.30 -21.16
N ASN A 528 -6.83 -0.31 -22.47
CA ASN A 528 -8.05 0.23 -23.05
C ASN A 528 -9.28 -0.47 -22.43
N ILE A 529 -10.28 0.30 -21.99
CA ILE A 529 -11.46 -0.24 -21.29
C ILE A 529 -12.30 -1.16 -22.19
N PHE A 530 -12.21 -1.00 -23.52
CA PHE A 530 -12.88 -1.85 -24.52
C PHE A 530 -12.13 -3.15 -24.82
N ASP A 531 -10.99 -3.39 -24.18
CA ASP A 531 -10.26 -4.65 -24.33
C ASP A 531 -10.93 -5.75 -23.50
N GLU A 532 -11.73 -6.59 -24.18
CA GLU A 532 -12.49 -7.69 -23.58
C GLU A 532 -11.64 -8.93 -23.22
N ARG A 533 -10.34 -8.91 -23.49
CA ARG A 533 -9.47 -10.02 -23.09
C ARG A 533 -9.57 -10.25 -21.59
N ARG A 534 -9.64 -11.54 -21.20
CA ARG A 534 -9.81 -11.91 -19.78
C ARG A 534 -8.72 -11.30 -18.90
N ARG A 535 -9.13 -10.46 -17.95
CA ARG A 535 -8.26 -9.92 -16.91
C ARG A 535 -8.18 -10.92 -15.76
N LYS A 536 -6.97 -11.38 -15.45
CA LYS A 536 -6.76 -12.38 -14.40
C LYS A 536 -6.89 -11.81 -13.01
N TRP A 537 -6.50 -10.55 -12.82
CA TRP A 537 -6.51 -9.84 -11.54
C TRP A 537 -6.73 -8.34 -11.74
N ILE A 538 -7.20 -7.69 -10.69
CA ILE A 538 -7.29 -6.24 -10.53
C ILE A 538 -6.47 -5.85 -9.31
N LEU A 539 -5.83 -4.69 -9.39
CA LEU A 539 -5.04 -4.10 -8.33
C LEU A 539 -5.82 -2.92 -7.74
N ALA A 540 -5.95 -2.90 -6.41
CA ALA A 540 -6.53 -1.80 -5.66
C ALA A 540 -5.78 -1.59 -4.35
N GLY A 541 -5.87 -0.39 -3.78
CA GLY A 541 -5.24 -0.06 -2.51
C GLY A 541 -4.23 1.06 -2.61
N ASP A 542 -3.53 1.32 -1.51
CA ASP A 542 -2.58 2.40 -1.35
C ASP A 542 -1.20 1.90 -0.88
N SER A 543 -0.34 2.79 -0.40
CA SER A 543 0.99 2.44 0.12
C SER A 543 0.97 1.62 1.42
N ARG A 544 -0.17 1.53 2.12
CA ARG A 544 -0.32 0.81 3.40
C ARG A 544 -0.78 -0.62 3.19
N GLU A 545 -1.78 -0.81 2.36
CA GLU A 545 -2.37 -2.11 2.03
C GLU A 545 -2.72 -2.18 0.55
N LEU A 546 -2.40 -3.30 -0.05
CA LEU A 546 -2.64 -3.61 -1.44
C LEU A 546 -3.56 -4.81 -1.56
N ALA A 547 -4.58 -4.72 -2.40
CA ALA A 547 -5.45 -5.82 -2.74
C ALA A 547 -5.25 -6.29 -4.19
N LEU A 548 -5.02 -7.58 -4.35
CA LEU A 548 -5.05 -8.30 -5.63
C LEU A 548 -6.35 -9.10 -5.72
N ILE A 549 -7.25 -8.67 -6.61
CA ILE A 549 -8.60 -9.22 -6.74
C ILE A 549 -8.64 -10.11 -7.98
N THR A 550 -8.79 -11.41 -7.77
CA THR A 550 -9.00 -12.41 -8.84
C THR A 550 -10.50 -12.73 -9.01
N SER A 551 -10.85 -13.74 -9.79
CA SER A 551 -12.26 -14.15 -9.98
C SER A 551 -12.88 -14.74 -8.71
N ASN A 552 -12.09 -15.33 -7.85
CA ASN A 552 -12.55 -16.15 -6.71
C ASN A 552 -11.85 -15.82 -5.38
N GLN A 553 -10.90 -14.91 -5.39
CA GLN A 553 -10.12 -14.57 -4.20
C GLN A 553 -9.68 -13.11 -4.21
N THR A 554 -9.61 -12.50 -3.03
CA THR A 554 -8.93 -11.23 -2.79
C THR A 554 -7.75 -11.48 -1.86
N THR A 555 -6.53 -11.16 -2.33
CA THR A 555 -5.31 -11.20 -1.53
C THR A 555 -4.98 -9.79 -1.09
N VAL A 556 -5.03 -9.51 0.20
CA VAL A 556 -4.63 -8.23 0.79
C VAL A 556 -3.23 -8.37 1.37
N ILE A 557 -2.32 -7.50 0.98
CA ILE A 557 -0.92 -7.50 1.40
C ILE A 557 -0.65 -6.19 2.10
N ASP A 558 -0.12 -6.24 3.32
CA ASP A 558 0.33 -5.05 4.02
C ASP A 558 1.75 -4.62 3.58
N LYS A 559 2.16 -3.43 3.96
CA LYS A 559 3.51 -2.89 3.67
C LYS A 559 4.67 -3.72 4.23
N PHE A 560 4.41 -4.70 5.08
CA PHE A 560 5.41 -5.60 5.66
C PHE A 560 5.49 -6.95 4.95
N GLY A 561 4.64 -7.14 3.90
CA GLY A 561 4.56 -8.38 3.14
C GLY A 561 3.70 -9.47 3.81
N ASN A 562 2.98 -9.16 4.91
CA ASN A 562 2.00 -10.10 5.44
C ASN A 562 0.78 -10.09 4.56
N PHE A 563 0.20 -11.27 4.34
CA PHE A 563 -0.99 -11.39 3.51
C PHE A 563 -2.20 -11.93 4.27
N LYS A 564 -3.37 -11.56 3.77
CA LYS A 564 -4.66 -12.11 4.17
C LYS A 564 -5.42 -12.48 2.92
N LEU A 565 -5.98 -13.70 2.89
CA LEU A 565 -6.83 -14.16 1.80
C LEU A 565 -8.29 -14.09 2.19
N TYR A 566 -9.11 -13.72 1.19
CA TYR A 566 -10.56 -13.66 1.31
C TYR A 566 -11.22 -14.30 0.08
N ASP A 567 -12.39 -14.91 0.27
CA ASP A 567 -13.24 -15.43 -0.80
C ASP A 567 -14.05 -14.30 -1.50
N GLU A 568 -14.99 -14.67 -2.37
CA GLU A 568 -15.84 -13.71 -3.10
C GLU A 568 -16.78 -12.91 -2.19
N GLU A 569 -17.20 -13.48 -1.05
CA GLU A 569 -18.00 -12.80 -0.02
C GLU A 569 -17.15 -12.07 1.02
N TYR A 570 -15.85 -11.96 0.77
CA TYR A 570 -14.87 -11.34 1.67
C TYR A 570 -14.74 -12.05 3.03
N LYS A 571 -14.97 -13.36 3.09
CA LYS A 571 -14.69 -14.18 4.26
C LYS A 571 -13.24 -14.66 4.24
N ARG A 572 -12.58 -14.58 5.39
CA ARG A 572 -11.15 -14.92 5.50
C ARG A 572 -10.90 -16.41 5.29
N LEU A 573 -10.01 -16.73 4.35
CA LEU A 573 -9.51 -18.08 4.08
C LEU A 573 -8.21 -18.29 4.88
N LYS A 574 -8.26 -19.07 5.97
CA LYS A 574 -7.13 -19.20 6.91
C LYS A 574 -6.08 -20.23 6.47
N ASP A 575 -6.47 -21.25 5.71
CA ASP A 575 -5.64 -22.41 5.38
C ASP A 575 -5.31 -22.50 3.87
N GLN A 576 -5.33 -21.35 3.18
CA GLN A 576 -5.03 -21.26 1.76
C GLN A 576 -3.90 -20.27 1.51
N SER A 577 -3.14 -20.53 0.46
CA SER A 577 -2.09 -19.64 -0.03
C SER A 577 -2.54 -18.89 -1.28
N PRO A 578 -2.06 -17.67 -1.53
CA PRO A 578 -2.38 -16.91 -2.72
C PRO A 578 -1.79 -17.58 -3.97
N THR A 579 -2.37 -17.30 -5.13
CA THR A 579 -1.84 -17.78 -6.43
C THR A 579 -0.53 -17.03 -6.73
N LEU A 580 0.61 -17.67 -6.48
CA LEU A 580 1.95 -17.07 -6.55
C LEU A 580 2.25 -16.34 -7.87
N PRO A 581 1.98 -16.90 -9.08
CA PRO A 581 2.24 -16.19 -10.33
C PRO A 581 1.45 -14.87 -10.45
N ILE A 582 0.23 -14.82 -9.92
CA ILE A 582 -0.60 -13.61 -9.93
C ILE A 582 -0.03 -12.57 -8.96
N LEU A 583 0.38 -13.03 -7.79
CA LEU A 583 1.00 -12.19 -6.77
C LEU A 583 2.29 -11.54 -7.29
N MET A 584 3.17 -12.32 -7.93
CA MET A 584 4.40 -11.80 -8.52
C MET A 584 4.13 -10.74 -9.60
N GLN A 585 3.15 -11.00 -10.46
CA GLN A 585 2.75 -10.02 -11.49
C GLN A 585 2.25 -8.72 -10.84
N GLY A 586 1.43 -8.80 -9.79
CA GLY A 586 0.93 -7.64 -9.06
C GLY A 586 2.05 -6.84 -8.40
N LEU A 587 2.97 -7.50 -7.70
CA LEU A 587 4.13 -6.86 -7.06
C LEU A 587 5.07 -6.23 -8.10
N THR A 588 5.29 -6.88 -9.25
CA THR A 588 6.09 -6.32 -10.35
C THR A 588 5.43 -5.06 -10.91
N GLU A 589 4.11 -5.06 -11.03
CA GLU A 589 3.35 -3.90 -11.51
C GLU A 589 3.49 -2.69 -10.58
N LEU A 590 3.46 -2.92 -9.27
CA LEU A 590 3.65 -1.87 -8.26
C LEU A 590 5.03 -1.23 -8.27
N GLN A 591 6.03 -1.92 -8.80
CA GLN A 591 7.40 -1.41 -8.85
C GLN A 591 7.77 -0.90 -10.24
N ARG A 592 6.88 -1.02 -11.21
CA ARG A 592 7.19 -0.74 -12.61
C ARG A 592 7.76 0.67 -12.82
N PHE A 593 7.14 1.69 -12.26
CA PHE A 593 7.50 3.08 -12.49
C PHE A 593 8.50 3.64 -11.48
N TYR A 594 8.87 2.89 -10.44
CA TYR A 594 9.96 3.32 -9.57
C TYR A 594 11.30 3.27 -10.30
N ALA A 595 12.06 4.37 -10.20
CA ALA A 595 13.41 4.42 -10.76
C ALA A 595 14.29 3.41 -10.02
N ARG A 596 14.83 2.43 -10.74
CA ARG A 596 15.90 1.59 -10.18
C ARG A 596 17.18 2.42 -10.17
N GLU A 597 17.76 2.63 -9.01
CA GLU A 597 19.14 3.09 -8.93
C GLU A 597 20.03 2.03 -9.59
N ASN A 598 20.69 2.40 -10.67
CA ASN A 598 21.68 1.56 -11.36
C ASN A 598 22.97 1.50 -10.55
#